data_ad786f209e4374df56532c5365bccde7
#
_entry.id   ad786f209e4374df56532c5365bccde7
#
_cell.length_a   1.000
_cell.length_b   1.000
_cell.length_c   1.000
_cell.angle_alpha   90.00
_cell.angle_beta   90.00
_cell.angle_gamma   90.00
#
_symmetry.space_group_name_H-M   'P 1'
#
loop_
_entity.id
_entity.type
_entity.pdbx_description
1 polymer ?
#
loop_
_entity_poly.entity_id
_entity_poly.type
_entity_poly.pdbx_seq_one_letter_code
_entity_poly.pdbx_strand_id
1 'polypeptide(L)'
;MAIPTGPEIILSRLQRLNGQLLAAVDVLTEEEASTWPSSTAPSCKWHLWHMARWADYVQALLPPVGLEETCEIWESEKFEETWGFNGIDLGMWGAGSGLGNKNGRALPLPNLPEVRAYAKKVFDLLEIRVGKFDEPSFNTPFTDWHDVDTSIGDAMVGYLAHAN
;
A
#
# COMPACT_ATOMS: atom_id res chain seq x y z
N MET A 1 8.41 13.58 29.42
CA MET A 1 8.22 13.02 28.07
C MET A 1 6.78 13.28 27.66
N ALA A 2 6.53 13.93 26.51
CA ALA A 2 5.17 14.15 26.03
C ALA A 2 4.55 12.80 25.62
N ILE A 3 3.23 12.68 25.82
CA ILE A 3 2.46 11.52 25.32
C ILE A 3 2.28 11.71 23.81
N PRO A 4 2.62 10.70 22.99
CA PRO A 4 2.44 10.84 21.53
C PRO A 4 0.96 10.94 21.16
N THR A 5 0.67 11.73 20.15
CA THR A 5 -0.67 11.91 19.58
C THR A 5 -1.09 10.70 18.74
N GLY A 6 -2.38 10.61 18.39
CA GLY A 6 -2.90 9.56 17.50
C GLY A 6 -2.16 9.51 16.16
N PRO A 7 -2.03 10.63 15.43
CA PRO A 7 -1.25 10.69 14.17
C PRO A 7 0.19 10.21 14.32
N GLU A 8 0.90 10.61 15.38
CA GLU A 8 2.28 10.20 15.61
C GLU A 8 2.42 8.69 15.85
N ILE A 9 1.45 8.10 16.57
CA ILE A 9 1.42 6.65 16.80
C ILE A 9 1.21 5.90 15.49
N ILE A 10 0.24 6.33 14.68
CA ILE A 10 -0.05 5.70 13.38
C ILE A 10 1.14 5.83 12.44
N LEU A 11 1.72 7.03 12.32
CA LEU A 11 2.91 7.27 11.48
C LEU A 11 4.07 6.35 11.88
N SER A 12 4.37 6.26 13.18
CA SER A 12 5.43 5.39 13.68
C SER A 12 5.19 3.91 13.34
N ARG A 13 3.93 3.45 13.37
CA ARG A 13 3.57 2.08 13.00
C ARG A 13 3.66 1.84 11.49
N LEU A 14 3.23 2.80 10.67
CA LEU A 14 3.42 2.75 9.22
C LEU A 14 4.89 2.63 8.85
N GLN A 15 5.73 3.51 9.37
CA GLN A 15 7.18 3.51 9.12
C GLN A 15 7.83 2.17 9.49
N ARG A 16 7.44 1.62 10.63
CA ARG A 16 7.94 0.31 11.05
C ARG A 16 7.49 -0.80 10.11
N LEU A 17 6.19 -0.84 9.77
CA LEU A 17 5.63 -1.87 8.89
C LEU A 17 6.26 -1.81 7.50
N ASN A 18 6.25 -0.64 6.87
CA ASN A 18 6.81 -0.41 5.54
C ASN A 18 8.31 -0.76 5.50
N GLY A 19 9.06 -0.33 6.52
CA GLY A 19 10.47 -0.68 6.65
C GLY A 19 10.69 -2.19 6.78
N GLN A 20 9.84 -2.90 7.51
CA GLN A 20 9.92 -4.37 7.64
C GLN A 20 9.60 -5.08 6.32
N LEU A 21 8.58 -4.62 5.57
CA LEU A 21 8.24 -5.17 4.27
C LEU A 21 9.38 -5.01 3.26
N LEU A 22 9.98 -3.83 3.18
CA LEU A 22 11.12 -3.58 2.31
C LEU A 22 12.34 -4.40 2.73
N ALA A 23 12.67 -4.44 4.02
CA ALA A 23 13.80 -5.21 4.53
C ALA A 23 13.65 -6.72 4.31
N ALA A 24 12.41 -7.23 4.39
CA ALA A 24 12.14 -8.65 4.15
C ALA A 24 12.47 -9.11 2.72
N VAL A 25 12.31 -8.22 1.73
CA VAL A 25 12.64 -8.55 0.34
C VAL A 25 14.08 -8.22 -0.05
N ASP A 26 14.75 -7.34 0.69
CA ASP A 26 16.14 -6.93 0.42
C ASP A 26 17.16 -8.07 0.53
N VAL A 27 16.81 -9.14 1.23
CA VAL A 27 17.67 -10.30 1.44
C VAL A 27 17.37 -11.45 0.47
N LEU A 28 16.35 -11.30 -0.40
CA LEU A 28 15.89 -12.32 -1.32
C LEU A 28 16.47 -12.13 -2.72
N THR A 29 16.77 -13.23 -3.37
CA THR A 29 16.98 -13.25 -4.83
C THR A 29 15.66 -13.12 -5.58
N GLU A 30 15.70 -12.80 -6.87
CA GLU A 30 14.51 -12.75 -7.74
C GLU A 30 13.73 -14.07 -7.72
N GLU A 31 14.44 -15.20 -7.76
CA GLU A 31 13.84 -16.53 -7.74
C GLU A 31 13.10 -16.80 -6.41
N GLU A 32 13.75 -16.53 -5.28
CA GLU A 32 13.14 -16.68 -3.95
C GLU A 32 11.93 -15.79 -3.77
N ALA A 33 12.04 -14.51 -4.16
CA ALA A 33 10.94 -13.55 -4.03
C ALA A 33 9.76 -13.89 -4.94
N SER A 34 9.97 -14.51 -6.08
CA SER A 34 8.94 -14.90 -7.06
C SER A 34 8.33 -16.26 -6.79
N THR A 35 8.98 -17.08 -5.97
CA THR A 35 8.51 -18.44 -5.66
C THR A 35 7.27 -18.41 -4.78
N TRP A 36 6.22 -19.11 -5.21
CA TRP A 36 5.01 -19.32 -4.43
C TRP A 36 5.20 -20.55 -3.54
N PRO A 37 5.29 -20.39 -2.22
CA PRO A 37 5.64 -21.49 -1.33
C PRO A 37 4.58 -22.60 -1.27
N SER A 38 3.34 -22.30 -1.62
CA SER A 38 2.25 -23.28 -1.70
C SER A 38 1.16 -22.84 -2.68
N SER A 39 0.15 -23.68 -2.88
CA SER A 39 -1.02 -23.31 -3.70
C SER A 39 -1.87 -22.20 -3.07
N THR A 40 -1.70 -21.91 -1.79
CA THR A 40 -2.51 -20.95 -1.02
C THR A 40 -1.74 -19.74 -0.52
N ALA A 41 -0.41 -19.78 -0.52
CA ALA A 41 0.43 -18.69 -0.05
C ALA A 41 1.07 -17.96 -1.24
N PRO A 42 0.86 -16.63 -1.36
CA PRO A 42 1.49 -15.84 -2.41
C PRO A 42 3.01 -15.74 -2.24
N SER A 43 3.69 -15.34 -3.31
CA SER A 43 5.12 -15.03 -3.26
C SER A 43 5.40 -13.71 -2.53
N CYS A 44 6.60 -13.54 -2.01
CA CYS A 44 7.01 -12.29 -1.35
C CYS A 44 6.93 -11.09 -2.29
N LYS A 45 7.29 -11.25 -3.57
CA LYS A 45 7.17 -10.21 -4.58
C LYS A 45 5.72 -9.80 -4.83
N TRP A 46 4.80 -10.76 -4.91
CA TRP A 46 3.38 -10.49 -5.05
C TRP A 46 2.84 -9.75 -3.82
N HIS A 47 3.21 -10.20 -2.61
CA HIS A 47 2.81 -9.53 -1.37
C HIS A 47 3.29 -8.08 -1.31
N LEU A 48 4.55 -7.82 -1.67
CA LEU A 48 5.08 -6.45 -1.69
C LEU A 48 4.31 -5.58 -2.67
N TRP A 49 4.03 -6.08 -3.88
CA TRP A 49 3.22 -5.39 -4.87
C TRP A 49 1.81 -5.13 -4.35
N HIS A 50 1.14 -6.13 -3.78
CA HIS A 50 -0.20 -6.03 -3.21
C HIS A 50 -0.27 -4.95 -2.13
N MET A 51 0.66 -4.95 -1.20
CA MET A 51 0.71 -3.96 -0.13
C MET A 51 1.01 -2.55 -0.65
N ALA A 52 1.87 -2.44 -1.66
CA ALA A 52 2.15 -1.16 -2.30
C ALA A 52 0.92 -0.63 -3.04
N ARG A 53 0.21 -1.48 -3.83
CA ARG A 53 -1.03 -1.08 -4.51
C ARG A 53 -2.10 -0.63 -3.51
N TRP A 54 -2.23 -1.36 -2.41
CA TRP A 54 -3.15 -1.02 -1.34
C TRP A 54 -2.82 0.31 -0.67
N ALA A 55 -1.54 0.54 -0.37
CA ALA A 55 -1.05 1.82 0.16
C ALA A 55 -1.26 2.97 -0.82
N ASP A 56 -1.07 2.73 -2.13
CA ASP A 56 -1.25 3.72 -3.18
C ASP A 56 -2.71 4.15 -3.32
N TYR A 57 -3.63 3.19 -3.33
CA TYR A 57 -5.05 3.44 -3.31
C TYR A 57 -5.47 4.23 -2.06
N VAL A 58 -5.05 3.79 -0.86
CA VAL A 58 -5.40 4.46 0.40
C VAL A 58 -4.84 5.89 0.44
N GLN A 59 -3.58 6.11 0.03
CA GLN A 59 -3.00 7.45 0.05
C GLN A 59 -3.72 8.40 -0.90
N ALA A 60 -4.25 7.91 -2.03
CA ALA A 60 -5.00 8.72 -2.97
C ALA A 60 -6.39 9.12 -2.46
N LEU A 61 -7.00 8.29 -1.60
CA LEU A 61 -8.28 8.59 -0.96
C LEU A 61 -8.16 9.60 0.18
N LEU A 62 -7.01 9.70 0.84
CA LEU A 62 -6.83 10.63 1.95
C LEU A 62 -7.02 12.08 1.46
N PRO A 63 -7.74 12.91 2.21
CA PRO A 63 -7.93 14.32 1.83
C PRO A 63 -6.59 15.05 1.71
N PRO A 64 -6.51 16.05 0.83
CA PRO A 64 -5.28 16.83 0.66
C PRO A 64 -4.99 17.65 1.91
N VAL A 65 -3.84 17.39 2.55
CA VAL A 65 -3.34 18.18 3.68
C VAL A 65 -1.96 18.71 3.29
N GLY A 66 -1.95 19.91 2.73
CA GLY A 66 -0.71 20.55 2.28
C GLY A 66 -0.02 19.90 1.08
N LEU A 67 -0.75 19.10 0.31
CA LEU A 67 -0.35 18.52 -0.97
C LEU A 67 -1.44 18.84 -1.99
N GLU A 68 -1.05 19.28 -3.18
CA GLU A 68 -1.98 19.80 -4.19
C GLU A 68 -2.78 18.71 -4.90
N GLU A 69 -2.25 17.49 -5.04
CA GLU A 69 -2.89 16.40 -5.77
C GLU A 69 -2.98 15.11 -4.93
N THR A 70 -4.10 14.42 -5.10
CA THR A 70 -4.36 13.10 -4.52
C THR A 70 -4.65 12.13 -5.66
N CYS A 71 -3.61 11.59 -6.26
CA CYS A 71 -3.73 10.54 -7.27
C CYS A 71 -2.84 9.35 -6.91
N GLU A 72 -3.19 8.19 -7.46
CA GLU A 72 -2.34 7.04 -7.34
C GLU A 72 -1.05 7.23 -8.15
N ILE A 73 0.09 6.84 -7.59
CA ILE A 73 1.37 6.79 -8.30
C ILE A 73 1.27 5.79 -9.46
N TRP A 74 0.50 4.71 -9.27
CA TRP A 74 0.20 3.72 -10.30
C TRP A 74 -0.34 4.36 -11.59
N GLU A 75 -1.29 5.27 -11.46
CA GLU A 75 -1.91 5.96 -12.57
C GLU A 75 -1.01 7.06 -13.15
N SER A 76 -0.47 7.92 -12.27
CA SER A 76 0.33 9.07 -12.68
C SER A 76 1.64 8.68 -13.40
N GLU A 77 2.22 7.52 -13.06
CA GLU A 77 3.41 6.98 -13.71
C GLU A 77 3.11 5.89 -14.74
N LYS A 78 1.83 5.63 -15.03
CA LYS A 78 1.37 4.67 -16.04
C LYS A 78 1.95 3.26 -15.86
N PHE A 79 1.99 2.78 -14.62
CA PHE A 79 2.52 1.44 -14.36
C PHE A 79 1.67 0.34 -14.99
N GLU A 80 0.36 0.54 -15.16
CA GLU A 80 -0.48 -0.40 -15.90
C GLU A 80 0.04 -0.65 -17.31
N GLU A 81 0.41 0.42 -18.03
CA GLU A 81 0.96 0.34 -19.37
C GLU A 81 2.39 -0.22 -19.36
N THR A 82 3.27 0.37 -18.53
CA THR A 82 4.70 0.06 -18.54
C THR A 82 5.04 -1.35 -18.05
N TRP A 83 4.23 -1.91 -17.16
CA TRP A 83 4.40 -3.27 -16.65
C TRP A 83 3.55 -4.32 -17.38
N GLY A 84 2.78 -3.90 -18.40
CA GLY A 84 2.00 -4.82 -19.24
C GLY A 84 0.73 -5.34 -18.58
N PHE A 85 0.12 -4.56 -17.70
CA PHE A 85 -1.13 -4.91 -17.02
C PHE A 85 -2.40 -4.50 -17.80
N ASN A 86 -2.25 -3.87 -18.97
CA ASN A 86 -3.37 -3.40 -19.77
C ASN A 86 -4.46 -4.47 -19.97
N GLY A 87 -5.67 -4.18 -19.51
CA GLY A 87 -6.81 -5.07 -19.63
C GLY A 87 -6.78 -6.30 -18.71
N ILE A 88 -5.86 -6.36 -17.78
CA ILE A 88 -5.84 -7.40 -16.74
C ILE A 88 -6.71 -6.95 -15.58
N ASP A 89 -7.62 -7.82 -15.13
CA ASP A 89 -8.35 -7.61 -13.89
C ASP A 89 -7.39 -7.67 -12.70
N LEU A 90 -7.27 -6.57 -11.98
CA LEU A 90 -6.42 -6.46 -10.78
C LEU A 90 -7.18 -6.74 -9.47
N GLY A 91 -8.44 -7.20 -9.55
CA GLY A 91 -9.25 -7.44 -8.38
C GLY A 91 -9.76 -6.16 -7.70
N MET A 92 -10.31 -6.31 -6.50
CA MET A 92 -10.86 -5.17 -5.76
C MET A 92 -9.78 -4.11 -5.53
N TRP A 93 -10.17 -2.86 -5.71
CA TRP A 93 -9.32 -1.65 -5.57
C TRP A 93 -8.05 -1.66 -6.44
N GLY A 94 -8.01 -2.49 -7.49
CA GLY A 94 -6.83 -2.62 -8.32
C GLY A 94 -5.58 -3.13 -7.58
N ALA A 95 -5.75 -3.76 -6.42
CA ALA A 95 -4.68 -4.13 -5.52
C ALA A 95 -4.44 -5.64 -5.40
N GLY A 96 -5.09 -6.45 -6.20
CA GLY A 96 -4.94 -7.91 -6.14
C GLY A 96 -5.93 -8.61 -5.21
N SER A 97 -6.73 -7.85 -4.45
CA SER A 97 -7.71 -8.41 -3.52
C SER A 97 -8.80 -9.19 -4.27
N GLY A 98 -9.07 -10.43 -3.85
CA GLY A 98 -10.10 -11.28 -4.46
C GLY A 98 -9.70 -12.00 -5.75
N LEU A 99 -8.49 -11.79 -6.30
CA LEU A 99 -8.03 -12.44 -7.54
C LEU A 99 -7.94 -13.97 -7.48
N GLY A 100 -7.76 -14.52 -6.29
CA GLY A 100 -7.41 -15.91 -6.12
C GLY A 100 -5.99 -16.24 -6.63
N ASN A 101 -5.43 -17.35 -6.16
CA ASN A 101 -4.03 -17.69 -6.40
C ASN A 101 -3.67 -17.93 -7.87
N LYS A 102 -4.62 -18.46 -8.67
CA LYS A 102 -4.37 -18.73 -10.09
C LYS A 102 -4.12 -17.42 -10.85
N ASN A 103 -5.00 -16.44 -10.67
CA ASN A 103 -4.91 -15.15 -11.36
C ASN A 103 -3.76 -14.31 -10.77
N GLY A 104 -3.57 -14.34 -9.45
CA GLY A 104 -2.44 -13.67 -8.81
C GLY A 104 -1.07 -14.15 -9.31
N ARG A 105 -0.93 -15.45 -9.58
CA ARG A 105 0.31 -16.02 -10.18
C ARG A 105 0.53 -15.60 -11.62
N ALA A 106 -0.53 -15.29 -12.34
CA ALA A 106 -0.49 -14.91 -13.74
C ALA A 106 -0.19 -13.42 -13.97
N LEU A 107 -0.15 -12.62 -12.90
CA LEU A 107 0.16 -11.20 -13.02
C LEU A 107 1.60 -11.00 -13.58
N PRO A 108 1.78 -10.10 -14.56
CA PRO A 108 3.08 -9.84 -15.19
C PRO A 108 3.94 -8.91 -14.30
N LEU A 109 4.15 -9.29 -13.04
CA LEU A 109 4.98 -8.49 -12.14
C LEU A 109 6.40 -8.37 -12.70
N PRO A 110 6.97 -7.15 -12.75
CA PRO A 110 8.34 -6.94 -13.19
C PRO A 110 9.34 -7.56 -12.21
N ASN A 111 10.62 -7.33 -12.41
CA ASN A 111 11.65 -7.80 -11.48
C ASN A 111 11.49 -7.20 -10.08
N LEU A 112 12.03 -7.86 -9.08
CA LEU A 112 11.92 -7.46 -7.68
C LEU A 112 12.41 -6.02 -7.42
N PRO A 113 13.54 -5.55 -7.99
CA PRO A 113 13.98 -4.17 -7.84
C PRO A 113 12.95 -3.13 -8.28
N GLU A 114 12.23 -3.38 -9.37
CA GLU A 114 11.19 -2.46 -9.87
C GLU A 114 9.97 -2.45 -8.96
N VAL A 115 9.48 -3.62 -8.52
CA VAL A 115 8.39 -3.72 -7.55
C VAL A 115 8.77 -3.03 -6.24
N ARG A 116 9.99 -3.23 -5.79
CA ARG A 116 10.52 -2.59 -4.57
C ARG A 116 10.62 -1.07 -4.69
N ALA A 117 11.06 -0.56 -5.83
CA ALA A 117 11.15 0.87 -6.07
C ALA A 117 9.77 1.54 -6.04
N TYR A 118 8.78 0.92 -6.68
CA TYR A 118 7.39 1.35 -6.61
C TYR A 118 6.86 1.32 -5.18
N ALA A 119 7.04 0.21 -4.47
CA ALA A 119 6.59 0.06 -3.08
C ALA A 119 7.20 1.15 -2.18
N LYS A 120 8.50 1.36 -2.28
CA LYS A 120 9.18 2.41 -1.50
C LYS A 120 8.59 3.79 -1.77
N LYS A 121 8.36 4.14 -3.03
CA LYS A 121 7.81 5.43 -3.42
C LYS A 121 6.42 5.67 -2.85
N VAL A 122 5.56 4.66 -2.93
CA VAL A 122 4.20 4.70 -2.38
C VAL A 122 4.21 4.80 -0.86
N PHE A 123 5.02 3.99 -0.19
CA PHE A 123 5.13 4.00 1.26
C PHE A 123 5.64 5.35 1.78
N ASP A 124 6.67 5.90 1.15
CA ASP A 124 7.19 7.24 1.48
C ASP A 124 6.07 8.30 1.34
N LEU A 125 5.27 8.24 0.27
CA LEU A 125 4.17 9.19 0.05
C LEU A 125 3.07 9.06 1.10
N LEU A 126 2.64 7.82 1.43
CA LEU A 126 1.65 7.57 2.47
C LEU A 126 2.14 8.11 3.84
N GLU A 127 3.39 7.86 4.19
CA GLU A 127 3.99 8.36 5.43
C GLU A 127 4.05 9.89 5.47
N ILE A 128 4.43 10.54 4.35
CA ILE A 128 4.40 12.01 4.23
C ILE A 128 2.99 12.54 4.44
N ARG A 129 1.98 11.93 3.82
CA ARG A 129 0.58 12.35 3.98
C ARG A 129 0.08 12.19 5.40
N VAL A 130 0.27 11.03 5.98
CA VAL A 130 -0.14 10.76 7.38
C VAL A 130 0.58 11.69 8.35
N GLY A 131 1.85 11.99 8.11
CA GLY A 131 2.64 12.94 8.90
C GLY A 131 2.20 14.40 8.82
N LYS A 132 1.28 14.75 7.88
CA LYS A 132 0.70 16.09 7.77
C LYS A 132 -0.57 16.29 8.60
N PHE A 133 -1.20 15.21 9.02
CA PHE A 133 -2.40 15.31 9.84
C PHE A 133 -2.04 15.70 11.28
N ASP A 134 -2.78 16.64 11.83
CA ASP A 134 -2.84 16.91 13.26
C ASP A 134 -4.01 16.14 13.91
N GLU A 135 -4.12 16.19 15.22
CA GLU A 135 -5.17 15.49 15.97
C GLU A 135 -6.59 15.88 15.53
N PRO A 136 -6.93 17.20 15.35
CA PRO A 136 -8.23 17.58 14.82
C PRO A 136 -8.53 17.02 13.43
N SER A 137 -7.58 17.12 12.50
CA SER A 137 -7.73 16.61 11.14
C SER A 137 -7.90 15.10 11.10
N PHE A 138 -7.20 14.38 11.98
CA PHE A 138 -7.26 12.93 12.09
C PHE A 138 -8.62 12.41 12.56
N ASN A 139 -9.34 13.24 13.33
CA ASN A 139 -10.70 12.96 13.78
C ASN A 139 -11.79 13.47 12.82
N THR A 140 -11.42 14.01 11.65
CA THR A 140 -12.38 14.48 10.66
C THR A 140 -13.18 13.31 10.09
N PRO A 141 -14.51 13.47 9.85
CA PRO A 141 -15.31 12.45 9.16
C PRO A 141 -14.71 12.07 7.82
N PHE A 142 -14.66 10.79 7.55
CA PHE A 142 -14.09 10.19 6.36
C PHE A 142 -14.91 8.97 5.94
N THR A 143 -15.19 8.81 4.68
CA THR A 143 -15.76 7.59 4.14
C THR A 143 -14.63 6.70 3.66
N ASP A 144 -14.47 5.54 4.28
CA ASP A 144 -13.37 4.63 3.99
C ASP A 144 -13.60 3.85 2.67
N TRP A 145 -12.67 2.98 2.32
CA TRP A 145 -12.69 2.14 1.13
C TRP A 145 -13.74 1.02 1.14
N HIS A 146 -14.48 0.87 2.21
CA HIS A 146 -15.66 -0.01 2.32
C HIS A 146 -16.98 0.75 2.32
N ASP A 147 -16.96 2.03 1.94
CA ASP A 147 -18.10 2.94 2.01
C ASP A 147 -18.69 3.10 3.43
N VAL A 148 -17.82 2.98 4.45
CA VAL A 148 -18.20 3.15 5.85
C VAL A 148 -17.80 4.55 6.33
N ASP A 149 -18.76 5.27 6.89
CA ASP A 149 -18.49 6.56 7.54
C ASP A 149 -17.73 6.34 8.85
N THR A 150 -16.56 6.93 8.94
CA THR A 150 -15.62 6.76 10.03
C THR A 150 -14.80 8.05 10.23
N SER A 151 -13.65 7.97 10.87
CA SER A 151 -12.63 9.03 10.89
C SER A 151 -11.41 8.62 10.06
N ILE A 152 -10.58 9.61 9.68
CA ILE A 152 -9.29 9.32 9.04
C ILE A 152 -8.45 8.40 9.94
N GLY A 153 -8.44 8.67 11.25
CA GLY A 153 -7.69 7.86 12.23
C GLY A 153 -8.15 6.42 12.27
N ASP A 154 -9.46 6.17 12.36
CA ASP A 154 -10.01 4.81 12.38
C ASP A 154 -9.77 4.08 11.05
N ALA A 155 -9.91 4.77 9.92
CA ALA A 155 -9.58 4.20 8.61
C ALA A 155 -8.10 3.76 8.55
N MET A 156 -7.18 4.58 9.06
CA MET A 156 -5.75 4.24 9.12
C MET A 156 -5.45 3.08 10.08
N VAL A 157 -6.20 2.93 11.17
CA VAL A 157 -6.13 1.73 12.03
C VAL A 157 -6.59 0.49 11.26
N GLY A 158 -7.67 0.61 10.49
CA GLY A 158 -8.16 -0.46 9.59
C GLY A 158 -7.10 -0.87 8.55
N TYR A 159 -6.46 0.11 7.91
CA TYR A 159 -5.34 -0.16 6.99
C TYR A 159 -4.20 -0.92 7.67
N LEU A 160 -3.74 -0.47 8.83
CA LEU A 160 -2.68 -1.14 9.59
C LEU A 160 -3.06 -2.57 10.00
N ALA A 161 -4.32 -2.82 10.33
CA ALA A 161 -4.80 -4.16 10.68
C ALA A 161 -4.80 -5.11 9.45
N HIS A 162 -5.06 -4.58 8.25
CA HIS A 162 -4.96 -5.35 7.01
C HIS A 162 -3.50 -5.67 6.64
N ALA A 163 -2.60 -4.74 6.92
CA ALA A 163 -1.19 -4.82 6.57
C ALA A 163 -0.34 -5.70 7.51
N ASN A 164 -0.85 -6.07 8.70
CA ASN A 164 -0.20 -6.96 9.66
C ASN A 164 -0.69 -8.38 9.47
#